data_9e907fc76578771bbc3d1d42e0033750
#
_entry.id   9e907fc76578771bbc3d1d42e0033750
#
_cell.length_a   1.000
_cell.length_b   1.000
_cell.length_c   1.000
_cell.angle_alpha   90.00
_cell.angle_beta   90.00
_cell.angle_gamma   90.00
#
_symmetry.space_group_name_H-M   'P 1'
#
loop_
_entity.id
_entity.type
_entity.pdbx_description
1 polymer ?
#
loop_
_entity_poly.entity_id
_entity_poly.type
_entity_poly.pdbx_seq_one_letter_code
_entity_poly.pdbx_strand_id
1 'polypeptide(L)'
;MVFPGGRIAQFIASFGADTCDSYTVVGTAGSLTMDPAYRFENAMRLQQRNQEVMKTDQFPYTDHFAGMTAYFSECIRNGNPPEADGLEGLADLAILLAIEKSAQTGKLQKIELPQRSVHPNAEMIYRYPRSEKKILL
;
A
#
# COMPACT_ATOMS: atom_id res chain seq x y z
N MET A 1 -14.09 -7.07 0.98
CA MET A 1 -14.66 -5.72 1.07
C MET A 1 -15.35 -5.37 -0.24
N VAL A 2 -16.47 -4.67 -0.17
CA VAL A 2 -17.21 -4.20 -1.36
C VAL A 2 -17.22 -2.68 -1.34
N PHE A 3 -16.84 -2.06 -2.45
CA PHE A 3 -16.78 -0.62 -2.64
C PHE A 3 -17.96 -0.12 -3.49
N PRO A 4 -18.26 1.18 -3.43
CA PRO A 4 -19.23 1.77 -4.36
C PRO A 4 -18.88 1.46 -5.83
N GLY A 5 -19.91 1.19 -6.64
CA GLY A 5 -19.73 0.78 -8.05
C GLY A 5 -19.37 -0.69 -8.25
N GLY A 6 -19.54 -1.55 -7.21
CA GLY A 6 -19.39 -3.00 -7.33
C GLY A 6 -17.92 -3.49 -7.35
N ARG A 7 -16.95 -2.62 -7.08
CA ARG A 7 -15.54 -3.03 -6.95
C ARG A 7 -15.36 -3.85 -5.68
N ILE A 8 -14.49 -4.86 -5.75
CA ILE A 8 -14.28 -5.82 -4.66
C ILE A 8 -12.79 -5.86 -4.33
N ALA A 9 -12.45 -5.89 -3.03
CA ALA A 9 -11.12 -6.27 -2.56
C ALA A 9 -11.23 -7.50 -1.67
N GLN A 10 -10.28 -8.43 -1.85
CA GLN A 10 -10.09 -9.61 -1.03
C GLN A 10 -8.62 -9.66 -0.60
N PHE A 11 -8.36 -10.12 0.60
CA PHE A 11 -7.00 -10.32 1.08
C PHE A 11 -6.94 -11.47 2.07
N ILE A 12 -5.76 -12.05 2.17
CA ILE A 12 -5.42 -13.06 3.16
C ILE A 12 -4.17 -12.57 3.87
N ALA A 13 -4.18 -12.63 5.20
CA ALA A 13 -3.01 -12.39 6.04
C ALA A 13 -2.85 -13.59 6.99
N SER A 14 -1.64 -14.12 7.12
CA SER A 14 -1.36 -15.27 7.99
C SER A 14 0.04 -15.14 8.58
N PHE A 15 0.17 -15.41 9.87
CA PHE A 15 1.47 -15.51 10.55
C PHE A 15 2.05 -16.93 10.54
N GLY A 16 1.26 -17.93 10.20
CA GLY A 16 1.68 -19.33 10.24
C GLY A 16 1.86 -20.00 8.88
N ALA A 17 1.70 -19.24 7.79
CA ALA A 17 1.89 -19.75 6.44
C ALA A 17 3.30 -19.43 5.92
N ASP A 18 3.72 -20.12 4.86
CA ASP A 18 4.91 -19.74 4.09
C ASP A 18 4.74 -18.35 3.49
N THR A 19 5.85 -17.72 3.16
CA THR A 19 5.87 -16.34 2.72
C THR A 19 5.12 -16.17 1.39
N CYS A 20 4.04 -15.41 1.44
CA CYS A 20 3.33 -14.89 0.27
C CYS A 20 3.25 -13.37 0.40
N ASP A 21 3.75 -12.66 -0.60
CA ASP A 21 3.99 -11.22 -0.54
C ASP A 21 3.66 -10.61 -1.89
N SER A 22 2.36 -10.63 -2.23
CA SER A 22 1.90 -10.14 -3.52
C SER A 22 0.51 -9.51 -3.46
N TYR A 23 0.20 -8.68 -4.45
CA TYR A 23 -1.16 -8.28 -4.74
C TYR A 23 -1.42 -8.24 -6.23
N THR A 24 -2.68 -8.39 -6.61
CA THR A 24 -3.15 -8.27 -8.00
C THR A 24 -4.37 -7.35 -8.07
N VAL A 25 -4.32 -6.40 -9.00
CA VAL A 25 -5.47 -5.56 -9.36
C VAL A 25 -5.96 -6.01 -10.73
N VAL A 26 -7.24 -6.36 -10.82
CA VAL A 26 -7.88 -6.77 -12.08
C VAL A 26 -8.87 -5.69 -12.49
N GLY A 27 -8.67 -5.14 -13.66
CA GLY A 27 -9.55 -4.16 -14.28
C GLY A 27 -10.15 -4.67 -15.60
N THR A 28 -11.00 -3.87 -16.20
CA THR A 28 -11.65 -4.21 -17.50
C THR A 28 -10.68 -4.23 -18.68
N ALA A 29 -9.56 -3.51 -18.59
CA ALA A 29 -8.55 -3.43 -19.65
C ALA A 29 -7.33 -4.35 -19.42
N GLY A 30 -7.23 -5.00 -18.24
CA GLY A 30 -6.09 -5.86 -17.92
C GLY A 30 -5.89 -6.04 -16.42
N SER A 31 -4.69 -6.49 -16.05
CA SER A 31 -4.32 -6.70 -14.66
C SER A 31 -2.91 -6.16 -14.36
N LEU A 32 -2.71 -5.82 -13.09
CA LEU A 32 -1.43 -5.45 -12.50
C LEU A 32 -1.13 -6.43 -11.37
N THR A 33 0.02 -7.07 -11.38
CA THR A 33 0.47 -7.94 -10.27
C THR A 33 1.81 -7.45 -9.78
N MET A 34 1.91 -7.18 -8.48
CA MET A 34 3.16 -6.89 -7.79
C MET A 34 3.59 -8.13 -7.01
N ASP A 35 4.78 -8.64 -7.28
CA ASP A 35 5.34 -9.83 -6.62
C ASP A 35 6.88 -9.85 -6.75
N PRO A 36 7.66 -9.69 -5.66
CA PRO A 36 7.22 -9.33 -4.29
C PRO A 36 6.68 -7.90 -4.21
N ALA A 37 5.80 -7.61 -3.22
CA ALA A 37 5.06 -6.35 -3.11
C ALA A 37 5.42 -5.50 -1.89
N TYR A 38 5.73 -6.11 -0.74
CA TYR A 38 5.82 -5.42 0.56
C TYR A 38 7.18 -5.58 1.25
N ARG A 39 8.15 -6.26 0.62
CA ARG A 39 9.44 -6.54 1.25
C ARG A 39 10.35 -5.33 1.25
N PHE A 40 11.06 -5.16 2.36
CA PHE A 40 12.06 -4.11 2.51
C PHE A 40 13.45 -4.51 1.98
N GLU A 41 13.66 -5.77 1.62
CA GLU A 41 14.98 -6.33 1.37
C GLU A 41 15.25 -6.65 -0.10
N ASN A 42 14.20 -6.68 -0.92
CA ASN A 42 14.28 -7.12 -2.30
C ASN A 42 13.73 -6.06 -3.26
N ALA A 43 14.21 -6.13 -4.49
CA ALA A 43 13.57 -5.39 -5.59
C ALA A 43 12.13 -5.87 -5.78
N MET A 44 11.21 -4.95 -6.02
CA MET A 44 9.81 -5.26 -6.33
C MET A 44 9.64 -5.41 -7.83
N ARG A 45 8.70 -6.27 -8.24
CA ARG A 45 8.44 -6.56 -9.63
C ARG A 45 6.95 -6.37 -9.95
N LEU A 46 6.66 -5.45 -10.87
CA LEU A 46 5.31 -5.20 -11.37
C LEU A 46 5.14 -5.86 -12.73
N GLN A 47 4.19 -6.75 -12.83
CA GLN A 47 3.72 -7.31 -14.10
C GLN A 47 2.42 -6.61 -14.52
N GLN A 48 2.42 -6.08 -15.72
CA GLN A 48 1.26 -5.47 -16.35
C GLN A 48 0.81 -6.36 -17.50
N ARG A 49 -0.44 -6.76 -17.49
CA ARG A 49 -1.04 -7.58 -18.54
C ARG A 49 -2.28 -6.91 -19.09
N ASN A 50 -2.32 -6.70 -20.37
CA ASN A 50 -3.53 -6.40 -21.12
C ASN A 50 -3.77 -7.49 -22.19
N GLN A 51 -4.78 -7.32 -23.04
CA GLN A 51 -5.12 -8.33 -24.04
C GLN A 51 -4.00 -8.62 -25.04
N GLU A 52 -3.09 -7.70 -25.29
CA GLU A 52 -2.08 -7.75 -26.35
C GLU A 52 -0.65 -7.86 -25.83
N VAL A 53 -0.36 -7.32 -24.65
CA VAL A 53 1.01 -7.17 -24.15
C VAL A 53 1.12 -7.58 -22.69
N MET A 54 2.21 -8.28 -22.38
CA MET A 54 2.69 -8.49 -21.03
C MET A 54 4.00 -7.73 -20.85
N LYS A 55 4.00 -6.75 -19.94
CA LYS A 55 5.17 -5.94 -19.59
C LYS A 55 5.57 -6.23 -18.15
N THR A 56 6.86 -6.30 -17.88
CA THR A 56 7.42 -6.44 -16.54
C THR A 56 8.35 -5.27 -16.26
N ASP A 57 8.07 -4.54 -15.18
CA ASP A 57 8.93 -3.49 -14.67
C ASP A 57 9.55 -3.95 -13.33
N GLN A 58 10.85 -3.72 -13.15
CA GLN A 58 11.54 -3.95 -11.89
C GLN A 58 11.79 -2.61 -11.20
N PHE A 59 11.45 -2.54 -9.92
CA PHE A 59 11.79 -1.42 -9.06
C PHE A 59 12.95 -1.84 -8.18
N PRO A 60 14.11 -1.16 -8.29
CA PRO A 60 15.26 -1.50 -7.47
C PRO A 60 14.94 -1.33 -5.99
N TYR A 61 15.72 -1.98 -5.16
CA TYR A 61 15.64 -1.77 -3.72
C TYR A 61 15.84 -0.30 -3.38
N THR A 62 14.94 0.23 -2.55
CA THR A 62 15.02 1.59 -2.01
C THR A 62 14.90 1.56 -0.49
N ASP A 63 15.49 2.53 0.20
CA ASP A 63 15.29 2.69 1.62
C ASP A 63 13.92 3.36 1.87
N HIS A 64 12.94 2.56 2.24
CA HIS A 64 11.58 3.02 2.51
C HIS A 64 11.51 3.99 3.69
N PHE A 65 12.29 3.74 4.74
CA PHE A 65 12.31 4.58 5.96
C PHE A 65 12.96 5.94 5.69
N ALA A 66 14.03 5.96 4.91
CA ALA A 66 14.63 7.22 4.46
C ALA A 66 13.65 8.04 3.63
N GLY A 67 12.91 7.39 2.73
CA GLY A 67 11.84 8.00 1.93
C GLY A 67 10.75 8.62 2.79
N MET A 68 10.22 7.87 3.76
CA MET A 68 9.20 8.35 4.71
C MET A 68 9.69 9.57 5.51
N THR A 69 10.91 9.48 6.06
CA THR A 69 11.48 10.53 6.90
C THR A 69 11.70 11.81 6.10
N ALA A 70 12.23 11.69 4.89
CA ALA A 70 12.43 12.83 4.00
C ALA A 70 11.12 13.49 3.61
N TYR A 71 10.11 12.71 3.22
CA TYR A 71 8.78 13.20 2.89
C TYR A 71 8.16 13.97 4.06
N PHE A 72 8.19 13.40 5.26
CA PHE A 72 7.64 14.07 6.45
C PHE A 72 8.40 15.35 6.79
N SER A 73 9.72 15.36 6.65
CA SER A 73 10.55 16.56 6.82
C SER A 73 10.16 17.67 5.84
N GLU A 74 9.91 17.31 4.56
CA GLU A 74 9.44 18.28 3.56
C GLU A 74 8.05 18.84 3.91
N CYS A 75 7.13 18.00 4.40
CA CYS A 75 5.83 18.47 4.86
C CYS A 75 5.97 19.52 5.96
N ILE A 76 6.83 19.29 6.96
CA ILE A 76 7.08 20.23 8.06
C ILE A 76 7.69 21.53 7.52
N ARG A 77 8.70 21.45 6.68
CA ARG A 77 9.42 22.65 6.15
C ARG A 77 8.54 23.53 5.30
N ASN A 78 7.61 22.93 4.57
CA ASN A 78 6.74 23.65 3.61
C ASN A 78 5.35 23.96 4.20
N GLY A 79 5.05 23.50 5.43
CA GLY A 79 3.74 23.68 6.06
C GLY A 79 2.62 22.89 5.37
N ASN A 80 2.97 21.81 4.66
CA ASN A 80 2.01 20.96 3.98
C ASN A 80 1.53 19.84 4.92
N PRO A 81 0.23 19.48 4.89
CA PRO A 81 -0.26 18.32 5.62
C PRO A 81 0.34 17.04 5.02
N PRO A 82 0.83 16.10 5.85
CA PRO A 82 1.26 14.80 5.38
C PRO A 82 0.08 13.97 4.87
N GLU A 83 0.32 13.10 3.91
CA GLU A 83 -0.71 12.19 3.39
C GLU A 83 -1.08 11.15 4.45
N ALA A 84 -0.10 10.52 5.07
CA ALA A 84 -0.30 9.58 6.19
C ALA A 84 -0.48 10.36 7.51
N ASP A 85 -1.64 10.94 7.71
CA ASP A 85 -2.02 11.70 8.90
C ASP A 85 -2.87 10.88 9.90
N GLY A 86 -3.34 11.53 10.95
CA GLY A 86 -4.19 10.88 11.94
C GLY A 86 -5.56 10.45 11.42
N LEU A 87 -6.07 11.08 10.36
CA LEU A 87 -7.34 10.68 9.73
C LEU A 87 -7.15 9.39 8.90
N GLU A 88 -5.98 9.20 8.31
CA GLU A 88 -5.62 7.94 7.66
C GLU A 88 -5.59 6.79 8.67
N GLY A 89 -4.88 6.99 9.79
CA GLY A 89 -4.86 5.99 10.86
C GLY A 89 -6.25 5.69 11.45
N LEU A 90 -7.12 6.69 11.54
CA LEU A 90 -8.51 6.49 11.97
C LEU A 90 -9.31 5.68 10.94
N ALA A 91 -9.09 5.92 9.65
CA ALA A 91 -9.75 5.16 8.58
C ALA A 91 -9.32 3.68 8.61
N ASP A 92 -8.03 3.40 8.78
CA ASP A 92 -7.50 2.05 8.92
C ASP A 92 -8.10 1.32 10.12
N LEU A 93 -8.15 1.99 11.28
CA LEU A 93 -8.73 1.42 12.50
C LEU A 93 -10.22 1.12 12.32
N ALA A 94 -10.98 2.00 11.67
CA ALA A 94 -12.40 1.78 11.40
C ALA A 94 -12.62 0.54 10.50
N ILE A 95 -11.76 0.34 9.51
CA ILE A 95 -11.80 -0.85 8.65
C ILE A 95 -11.49 -2.12 9.45
N LEU A 96 -10.44 -2.12 10.27
CA LEU A 96 -10.04 -3.27 11.09
C LEU A 96 -11.14 -3.67 12.08
N LEU A 97 -11.73 -2.71 12.79
CA LEU A 97 -12.84 -2.95 13.71
C LEU A 97 -14.08 -3.51 13.01
N ALA A 98 -14.38 -3.03 11.80
CA ALA A 98 -15.49 -3.55 11.02
C ALA A 98 -15.22 -4.99 10.53
N ILE A 99 -14.00 -5.33 10.17
CA ILE A 99 -13.60 -6.70 9.83
C ILE A 99 -13.78 -7.62 11.03
N GLU A 100 -13.27 -7.23 12.19
CA GLU A 100 -13.41 -8.00 13.43
C GLU A 100 -14.88 -8.23 13.78
N LYS A 101 -15.69 -7.18 13.76
CA LYS A 101 -17.13 -7.28 14.03
C LYS A 101 -17.85 -8.16 13.00
N SER A 102 -17.46 -8.09 11.72
CA SER A 102 -17.99 -8.95 10.68
C SER A 102 -17.67 -10.43 10.95
N ALA A 103 -16.43 -10.72 11.34
CA ALA A 103 -15.99 -12.07 11.70
C ALA A 103 -16.76 -12.63 12.92
N GLN A 104 -16.97 -11.81 13.95
CA GLN A 104 -17.70 -12.21 15.16
C GLN A 104 -19.19 -12.46 14.90
N THR A 105 -19.81 -11.67 14.03
CA THR A 105 -21.25 -11.68 13.83
C THR A 105 -21.73 -12.45 12.61
N GLY A 106 -20.82 -12.76 11.67
CA GLY A 106 -21.16 -13.33 10.36
C GLY A 106 -21.94 -12.37 9.46
N LYS A 107 -21.98 -11.08 9.78
CA LYS A 107 -22.79 -10.09 9.05
C LYS A 107 -21.90 -9.04 8.40
N LEU A 108 -22.36 -8.53 7.26
CA LEU A 108 -21.73 -7.37 6.62
C LEU A 108 -21.79 -6.16 7.54
N GLN A 109 -20.71 -5.41 7.59
CA GLN A 109 -20.61 -4.15 8.32
C GLN A 109 -20.49 -3.00 7.32
N LYS A 110 -21.30 -1.95 7.52
CA LYS A 110 -21.13 -0.70 6.79
C LYS A 110 -20.00 0.11 7.45
N ILE A 111 -19.10 0.63 6.65
CA ILE A 111 -17.99 1.47 7.11
C ILE A 111 -18.23 2.88 6.62
N GLU A 112 -18.15 3.84 7.51
CA GLU A 112 -18.13 5.27 7.22
C GLU A 112 -16.73 5.77 7.50
N LEU A 113 -16.03 6.22 6.45
CA LEU A 113 -14.66 6.70 6.55
C LEU A 113 -14.64 8.23 6.64
N PRO A 114 -13.66 8.81 7.36
CA PRO A 114 -13.46 10.24 7.37
C PRO A 114 -13.15 10.73 5.94
N GLN A 115 -13.58 11.93 5.61
CA GLN A 115 -13.18 12.57 4.36
C GLN A 115 -11.72 13.00 4.48
N ARG A 116 -10.94 12.68 3.44
CA ARG A 116 -9.53 13.02 3.34
C ARG A 116 -9.31 14.06 2.24
N SER A 117 -8.49 15.05 2.55
CA SER A 117 -8.12 16.12 1.61
C SER A 117 -6.88 15.80 0.80
N VAL A 118 -6.05 14.89 1.27
CA VAL A 118 -4.78 14.49 0.64
C VAL A 118 -4.83 13.02 0.26
N HIS A 119 -4.35 12.70 -0.94
CA HIS A 119 -4.23 11.33 -1.44
C HIS A 119 -2.85 11.12 -2.03
N PRO A 120 -2.31 9.89 -2.02
CA PRO A 120 -1.04 9.58 -2.65
C PRO A 120 -1.02 10.02 -4.13
N ASN A 121 0.07 10.65 -4.54
CA ASN A 121 0.28 11.06 -5.92
C ASN A 121 1.75 10.87 -6.34
N ALA A 122 2.05 11.06 -7.62
CA ALA A 122 3.38 10.81 -8.17
C ALA A 122 4.46 11.77 -7.61
N GLU A 123 4.09 12.95 -7.15
CA GLU A 123 5.02 13.94 -6.60
C GLU A 123 5.52 13.57 -5.20
N MET A 124 4.81 12.65 -4.52
CA MET A 124 5.17 12.13 -3.19
C MET A 124 6.17 10.96 -3.26
N ILE A 125 6.66 10.59 -4.46
CA ILE A 125 7.60 9.48 -4.61
C ILE A 125 9.02 9.95 -4.35
N TYR A 126 9.56 9.58 -3.19
CA TYR A 126 10.96 9.76 -2.84
C TYR A 126 11.72 8.46 -2.98
N ARG A 127 12.85 8.48 -3.71
CA ARG A 127 13.67 7.29 -3.95
C ARG A 127 15.06 7.49 -3.36
N TYR A 128 15.33 6.77 -2.30
CA TYR A 128 16.65 6.75 -1.66
C TYR A 128 17.30 5.39 -1.87
N PRO A 129 18.50 5.34 -2.48
CA PRO A 129 19.22 4.08 -2.61
C PRO A 129 19.59 3.56 -1.22
N ARG A 130 19.72 2.25 -1.10
CA ARG A 130 20.21 1.62 0.12
C ARG A 130 21.59 2.16 0.47
N SER A 131 21.82 2.47 1.74
CA SER A 131 23.16 2.78 2.23
C SER A 131 24.05 1.54 2.12
N GLU A 132 25.19 1.65 1.44
CA GLU A 132 26.20 0.59 1.36
C GLU A 132 27.01 0.45 2.65
N LYS A 133 26.98 1.47 3.51
CA LYS A 133 27.69 1.44 4.79
C LYS A 133 26.88 0.66 5.82
N LYS A 134 27.41 -0.50 6.26
CA LYS A 134 26.96 -1.13 7.50
C LYS A 134 27.26 -0.15 8.64
N ILE A 135 26.23 0.41 9.26
CA ILE A 135 26.37 1.09 10.53
C ILE A 135 26.64 -0.03 11.54
N LEU A 136 27.89 -0.18 11.93
CA LEU A 136 28.25 -1.02 13.08
C LEU A 136 27.80 -0.22 14.32
N LEU A 137 26.71 -0.66 14.93
CA LEU A 137 26.28 -0.24 16.25
C LEU A 137 27.09 -1.02 17.29
#